data_958f7a439f5c2c96960746eb3aaae678
#
_entry.id   958f7a439f5c2c96960746eb3aaae678
#
_cell.length_a   1.000
_cell.length_b   1.000
_cell.length_c   1.000
_cell.angle_alpha   90.00
_cell.angle_beta   90.00
_cell.angle_gamma   90.00
#
_symmetry.space_group_name_H-M   'P 1'
#
loop_
_entity.id
_entity.type
_entity.pdbx_description
1 polymer ?
#
loop_
_entity_poly.entity_id
_entity_poly.type
_entity_poly.pdbx_seq_one_letter_code
_entity_poly.pdbx_strand_id
1 'polypeptide(L)'
;MKINFVSYLHPYHFYGGGEQYTRGLVDEGKKRGHVFSFSSMAPNCFDYDSEANLDIVFDFWNCPGSPQFDLRFLENILRRGRYITGQCGYSNACFLAALPCNGDYGTDGQCVISKEDYFNHRGLPGPWYDGKCTAPLTSPLFKHALVNCFLSPLQRDTFIKLYGKEIIGNTYLIKPIVDTNHFVDKGTPRDIEYASCGAMGEPKGYFNIRQKFPEGNIVLFGSNNPQLAGKEGYGRVVGKIPYEDMPHFFSRVQNYVHLPRWPEPNGLVVNQAALCGCNLILNDMVGAASWKSLDMKNPSAYERSSAEFWEYIEAV
;
A
#
# COMPACT_ATOMS: atom_id res chain seq x y z
N MET A 1 -9.33 -24.36 -3.37
CA MET A 1 -9.41 -24.17 -1.92
C MET A 1 -10.54 -23.23 -1.59
N LYS A 2 -11.12 -23.33 -0.38
CA LYS A 2 -11.96 -22.29 0.22
C LYS A 2 -11.06 -21.32 0.99
N ILE A 3 -11.22 -20.03 0.78
CA ILE A 3 -10.32 -18.98 1.29
C ILE A 3 -11.14 -17.86 1.92
N ASN A 4 -10.82 -17.51 3.15
CA ASN A 4 -11.27 -16.26 3.72
C ASN A 4 -10.31 -15.15 3.33
N PHE A 5 -10.81 -14.11 2.68
CA PHE A 5 -10.06 -12.90 2.42
C PHE A 5 -10.47 -11.82 3.43
N VAL A 6 -9.55 -11.50 4.32
CA VAL A 6 -9.76 -10.57 5.44
C VAL A 6 -8.97 -9.29 5.18
N SER A 7 -9.65 -8.16 5.08
CA SER A 7 -9.01 -6.89 4.77
C SER A 7 -9.77 -5.70 5.38
N TYR A 8 -9.07 -4.57 5.57
CA TYR A 8 -9.75 -3.35 5.99
C TYR A 8 -10.73 -2.87 4.93
N LEU A 9 -10.28 -2.70 3.68
CA LEU A 9 -11.10 -2.32 2.54
C LEU A 9 -11.44 -3.55 1.70
N HIS A 10 -12.70 -3.69 1.32
CA HIS A 10 -13.12 -4.78 0.45
C HIS A 10 -12.53 -4.61 -0.97
N PRO A 11 -11.92 -5.65 -1.58
CA PRO A 11 -11.19 -5.54 -2.85
C PRO A 11 -12.00 -4.98 -4.02
N TYR A 12 -13.33 -5.16 -4.00
CA TYR A 12 -14.20 -4.76 -5.10
C TYR A 12 -14.99 -3.46 -4.87
N HIS A 13 -14.91 -2.86 -3.69
CA HIS A 13 -15.70 -1.66 -3.36
C HIS A 13 -14.91 -0.35 -3.43
N PHE A 14 -13.58 -0.44 -3.54
CA PHE A 14 -12.68 0.71 -3.56
C PHE A 14 -11.68 0.62 -4.71
N TYR A 15 -11.07 1.75 -5.08
CA TYR A 15 -10.15 1.87 -6.22
C TYR A 15 -8.80 2.47 -5.83
N GLY A 16 -8.28 2.11 -4.67
CA GLY A 16 -6.91 2.46 -4.29
C GLY A 16 -5.88 1.48 -4.85
N GLY A 17 -4.60 1.80 -4.68
CA GLY A 17 -3.52 0.90 -5.13
C GLY A 17 -3.51 -0.45 -4.41
N GLY A 18 -3.83 -0.46 -3.11
CA GLY A 18 -3.95 -1.70 -2.32
C GLY A 18 -5.10 -2.59 -2.81
N GLU A 19 -6.26 -1.98 -3.11
CA GLU A 19 -7.44 -2.71 -3.60
C GLU A 19 -7.22 -3.25 -5.02
N GLN A 20 -6.48 -2.56 -5.88
CA GLN A 20 -6.07 -3.11 -7.19
C GLN A 20 -5.20 -4.35 -7.03
N TYR A 21 -4.26 -4.34 -6.08
CA TYR A 21 -3.45 -5.51 -5.75
C TYR A 21 -4.30 -6.69 -5.29
N THR A 22 -5.10 -6.47 -4.25
CA THR A 22 -5.91 -7.53 -3.64
C THR A 22 -6.95 -8.07 -4.61
N ARG A 23 -7.55 -7.22 -5.44
CA ARG A 23 -8.46 -7.63 -6.52
C ARG A 23 -7.75 -8.53 -7.52
N GLY A 24 -6.57 -8.15 -8.00
CA GLY A 24 -5.80 -8.96 -8.95
C GLY A 24 -5.43 -10.33 -8.40
N LEU A 25 -5.13 -10.44 -7.10
CA LEU A 25 -4.91 -11.73 -6.44
C LEU A 25 -6.19 -12.56 -6.37
N VAL A 26 -7.30 -11.97 -5.95
CA VAL A 26 -8.59 -12.67 -5.83
C VAL A 26 -9.09 -13.13 -7.20
N ASP A 27 -9.00 -12.29 -8.23
CA ASP A 27 -9.45 -12.63 -9.59
C ASP A 27 -8.64 -13.80 -10.17
N GLU A 28 -7.34 -13.82 -9.97
CA GLU A 28 -6.50 -14.95 -10.40
C GLU A 28 -6.81 -16.21 -9.60
N GLY A 29 -7.00 -16.10 -8.28
CA GLY A 29 -7.40 -17.25 -7.45
C GLY A 29 -8.74 -17.85 -7.89
N LYS A 30 -9.72 -17.03 -8.26
CA LYS A 30 -11.00 -17.49 -8.83
C LYS A 30 -10.82 -18.24 -10.14
N LYS A 31 -9.95 -17.75 -11.05
CA LYS A 31 -9.62 -18.46 -12.30
C LYS A 31 -9.01 -19.83 -12.03
N ARG A 32 -8.27 -19.99 -10.94
CA ARG A 32 -7.70 -21.26 -10.49
C ARG A 32 -8.69 -22.16 -9.74
N GLY A 33 -9.96 -21.75 -9.64
CA GLY A 33 -11.02 -22.51 -8.97
C GLY A 33 -11.05 -22.35 -7.45
N HIS A 34 -10.42 -21.33 -6.88
CA HIS A 34 -10.59 -21.02 -5.46
C HIS A 34 -11.92 -20.30 -5.20
N VAL A 35 -12.52 -20.59 -4.04
CA VAL A 35 -13.77 -19.96 -3.57
C VAL A 35 -13.42 -19.01 -2.43
N PHE A 36 -13.91 -17.78 -2.51
CA PHE A 36 -13.60 -16.73 -1.55
C PHE A 36 -14.82 -16.31 -0.74
N SER A 37 -14.64 -16.24 0.57
CA SER A 37 -15.47 -15.49 1.51
C SER A 37 -14.74 -14.24 1.93
N PHE A 38 -15.45 -13.11 2.11
CA PHE A 38 -14.84 -11.83 2.41
C PHE A 38 -15.24 -11.34 3.79
N SER A 39 -14.26 -10.88 4.54
CA SER A 39 -14.47 -10.14 5.78
C SER A 39 -13.73 -8.81 5.71
N SER A 40 -14.47 -7.70 5.70
CA SER A 40 -13.91 -6.36 5.59
C SER A 40 -14.62 -5.38 6.50
N MET A 41 -13.86 -4.35 6.93
CA MET A 41 -14.39 -3.29 7.79
C MET A 41 -15.17 -2.24 7.00
N ALA A 42 -14.79 -2.02 5.73
CA ALA A 42 -15.45 -1.05 4.88
C ALA A 42 -15.61 -1.58 3.44
N PRO A 43 -16.86 -1.73 2.93
CA PRO A 43 -18.09 -1.69 3.75
C PRO A 43 -18.10 -2.85 4.74
N ASN A 44 -18.87 -2.71 5.79
CA ASN A 44 -19.01 -3.74 6.81
C ASN A 44 -19.55 -5.04 6.20
N CYS A 45 -18.67 -6.01 6.02
CA CYS A 45 -18.95 -7.31 5.40
C CYS A 45 -18.27 -8.39 6.23
N PHE A 46 -19.04 -9.31 6.81
CA PHE A 46 -18.54 -10.41 7.61
C PHE A 46 -19.14 -11.72 7.11
N ASP A 47 -18.54 -12.22 6.04
CA ASP A 47 -18.84 -13.54 5.46
C ASP A 47 -17.67 -14.49 5.72
N TYR A 48 -17.40 -14.73 7.00
CA TYR A 48 -16.29 -15.58 7.43
C TYR A 48 -16.71 -17.05 7.46
N ASP A 49 -16.08 -17.86 6.62
CA ASP A 49 -16.25 -19.31 6.57
C ASP A 49 -15.30 -19.99 7.57
N SER A 50 -15.84 -20.55 8.64
CA SER A 50 -15.06 -21.31 9.64
C SER A 50 -14.40 -22.58 9.06
N GLU A 51 -14.90 -23.09 7.94
CA GLU A 51 -14.41 -24.27 7.24
C GLU A 51 -13.43 -23.95 6.09
N ALA A 52 -13.04 -22.69 5.93
CA ALA A 52 -12.07 -22.30 4.92
C ALA A 52 -10.72 -23.00 5.15
N ASN A 53 -10.03 -23.33 4.05
CA ASN A 53 -8.73 -24.00 4.11
C ASN A 53 -7.61 -23.03 4.52
N LEU A 54 -7.76 -21.74 4.18
CA LEU A 54 -6.75 -20.72 4.39
C LEU A 54 -7.41 -19.36 4.68
N ASP A 55 -6.83 -18.62 5.59
CA ASP A 55 -7.14 -17.20 5.79
C ASP A 55 -6.05 -16.33 5.14
N ILE A 56 -6.42 -15.39 4.28
CA ILE A 56 -5.52 -14.38 3.73
C ILE A 56 -5.85 -13.05 4.39
N VAL A 57 -4.93 -12.51 5.17
CA VAL A 57 -5.14 -11.33 6.02
C VAL A 57 -4.35 -10.15 5.48
N PHE A 58 -5.05 -9.20 4.84
CA PHE A 58 -4.46 -7.98 4.29
C PHE A 58 -4.88 -6.74 5.07
N ASP A 59 -3.90 -5.94 5.53
CA ASP A 59 -4.12 -4.63 6.18
C ASP A 59 -5.28 -4.62 7.19
N PHE A 60 -5.39 -5.67 7.99
CA PHE A 60 -6.52 -5.92 8.85
C PHE A 60 -6.64 -4.91 10.00
N TRP A 61 -5.51 -4.46 10.56
CA TRP A 61 -5.47 -3.61 11.75
C TRP A 61 -5.33 -2.13 11.38
N ASN A 62 -6.43 -1.42 11.18
CA ASN A 62 -6.34 -0.02 10.76
C ASN A 62 -6.80 1.02 11.78
N CYS A 63 -7.43 0.66 12.87
CA CYS A 63 -7.88 1.65 13.86
C CYS A 63 -7.98 1.07 15.24
N PRO A 64 -7.03 1.32 16.12
CA PRO A 64 -7.26 1.15 17.54
C PRO A 64 -8.36 2.11 17.98
N GLY A 65 -9.36 1.58 18.65
CA GLY A 65 -10.51 2.35 19.10
C GLY A 65 -11.73 2.32 18.18
N SER A 66 -11.65 1.64 17.02
CA SER A 66 -12.88 1.22 16.36
C SER A 66 -13.52 0.12 17.21
N PRO A 67 -14.75 0.32 17.77
CA PRO A 67 -15.43 -0.71 18.54
C PRO A 67 -15.79 -1.96 17.72
N GLN A 68 -15.57 -1.90 16.41
CA GLN A 68 -15.82 -2.98 15.46
C GLN A 68 -14.60 -3.90 15.29
N PHE A 69 -13.42 -3.52 15.84
CA PHE A 69 -12.23 -4.36 15.83
C PHE A 69 -12.30 -5.34 17.00
N ASP A 70 -12.95 -6.45 16.76
CA ASP A 70 -13.00 -7.52 17.74
C ASP A 70 -11.66 -8.25 17.77
N LEU A 71 -10.85 -8.01 18.82
CA LEU A 71 -9.65 -8.79 19.11
C LEU A 71 -9.93 -10.30 19.05
N ARG A 72 -11.15 -10.71 19.38
CA ARG A 72 -11.58 -12.12 19.29
C ARG A 72 -11.52 -12.66 17.88
N PHE A 73 -11.72 -11.82 16.87
CA PHE A 73 -11.58 -12.25 15.48
C PHE A 73 -10.12 -12.53 15.11
N LEU A 74 -9.19 -11.67 15.53
CA LEU A 74 -7.77 -11.92 15.38
C LEU A 74 -7.33 -13.17 16.16
N GLU A 75 -7.81 -13.33 17.39
CA GLU A 75 -7.59 -14.52 18.20
C GLU A 75 -8.09 -15.81 17.52
N ASN A 76 -9.23 -15.73 16.81
CA ASN A 76 -9.74 -16.87 16.04
C ASN A 76 -8.82 -17.23 14.88
N ILE A 77 -8.33 -16.24 14.12
CA ILE A 77 -7.36 -16.46 13.04
C ILE A 77 -6.08 -17.08 13.59
N LEU A 78 -5.52 -16.51 14.66
CA LEU A 78 -4.32 -17.01 15.31
C LEU A 78 -4.49 -18.46 15.81
N ARG A 79 -5.64 -18.75 16.43
CA ARG A 79 -5.95 -20.09 16.96
C ARG A 79 -6.09 -21.14 15.84
N ARG A 80 -6.63 -20.78 14.68
CA ARG A 80 -6.70 -21.68 13.51
C ARG A 80 -5.31 -21.97 12.96
N GLY A 81 -4.38 -21.02 13.02
CA GLY A 81 -2.99 -21.21 12.62
C GLY A 81 -2.76 -21.48 11.12
N ARG A 82 -3.79 -21.29 10.28
CA ARG A 82 -3.74 -21.52 8.83
C ARG A 82 -3.99 -20.23 8.07
N TYR A 83 -3.03 -19.32 8.21
CA TYR A 83 -3.17 -18.01 7.56
C TYR A 83 -1.83 -17.51 7.02
N ILE A 84 -1.94 -16.63 6.02
CA ILE A 84 -0.86 -15.80 5.52
C ILE A 84 -1.21 -14.34 5.75
N THR A 85 -0.20 -13.48 5.88
CA THR A 85 -0.42 -12.03 5.91
C THR A 85 -0.04 -11.38 4.60
N GLY A 86 -0.67 -10.27 4.26
CA GLY A 86 -0.29 -9.40 3.18
C GLY A 86 -0.38 -7.94 3.62
N GLN A 87 0.51 -7.10 3.11
CA GLN A 87 0.64 -5.72 3.56
C GLN A 87 0.59 -4.76 2.38
N CYS A 88 -0.53 -4.04 2.20
CA CYS A 88 -0.61 -2.94 1.23
C CYS A 88 -0.12 -1.61 1.81
N GLY A 89 -0.04 -1.52 3.14
CA GLY A 89 0.42 -0.37 3.92
C GLY A 89 1.19 -0.80 5.15
N TYR A 90 1.07 -0.02 6.20
CA TYR A 90 1.61 -0.33 7.53
C TYR A 90 0.53 -0.33 8.62
N SER A 91 -0.73 -0.44 8.22
CA SER A 91 -1.86 -0.40 9.16
C SER A 91 -1.83 -1.52 10.20
N ASN A 92 -1.26 -2.68 9.87
CA ASN A 92 -1.04 -3.75 10.82
C ASN A 92 0.12 -3.49 11.79
N ALA A 93 0.95 -2.47 11.55
CA ALA A 93 2.11 -2.14 12.37
C ALA A 93 2.00 -0.78 13.05
N CYS A 94 1.26 0.16 12.47
CA CYS A 94 1.24 1.54 12.92
C CYS A 94 -0.14 2.17 12.77
N PHE A 95 -0.59 2.90 13.78
CA PHE A 95 -1.84 3.69 13.74
C PHE A 95 -1.89 4.70 12.60
N LEU A 96 -0.74 5.25 12.23
CA LEU A 96 -0.66 6.23 11.15
C LEU A 96 -0.71 5.59 9.77
N ALA A 97 -0.60 4.26 9.69
CA ALA A 97 -0.55 3.48 8.46
C ALA A 97 0.59 3.86 7.49
N ALA A 98 1.32 4.92 7.79
CA ALA A 98 2.42 5.46 6.98
C ALA A 98 3.81 5.24 7.62
N LEU A 99 3.85 4.65 8.81
CA LEU A 99 5.08 4.33 9.56
C LEU A 99 6.13 5.48 9.54
N PRO A 100 5.80 6.66 10.05
CA PRO A 100 6.68 7.84 9.94
C PRO A 100 8.03 7.68 10.70
N CYS A 101 8.13 6.69 11.58
CA CYS A 101 9.38 6.32 12.24
C CYS A 101 10.31 5.45 11.37
N ASN A 102 9.91 5.05 10.17
CA ASN A 102 10.68 4.19 9.27
C ASN A 102 11.17 2.87 9.92
N GLY A 103 10.39 2.33 10.87
CA GLY A 103 10.74 1.14 11.63
C GLY A 103 11.63 1.40 12.86
N ASP A 104 11.99 2.64 13.15
CA ASP A 104 12.67 3.02 14.38
C ASP A 104 11.62 3.33 15.45
N TYR A 105 11.47 2.48 16.46
CA TYR A 105 10.57 2.71 17.59
C TYR A 105 11.35 2.67 18.91
N GLY A 106 10.78 3.28 19.95
CA GLY A 106 11.41 3.34 21.25
C GLY A 106 11.59 1.95 21.88
N THR A 107 12.66 1.76 22.64
CA THR A 107 13.03 0.48 23.26
C THR A 107 11.97 -0.07 24.23
N ASP A 108 11.12 0.79 24.77
CA ASP A 108 10.13 0.43 25.79
C ASP A 108 8.69 0.34 25.24
N GLY A 109 8.56 0.10 23.92
CA GLY A 109 7.25 0.05 23.28
C GLY A 109 6.57 1.42 23.13
N GLN A 110 7.29 2.51 23.42
CA GLN A 110 6.80 3.87 23.20
C GLN A 110 6.92 4.26 21.73
N CYS A 111 5.97 5.02 21.25
CA CYS A 111 6.06 5.59 19.91
C CYS A 111 7.07 6.74 19.93
N VAL A 112 8.01 6.76 18.96
CA VAL A 112 9.00 7.85 18.82
C VAL A 112 8.39 9.12 18.21
N ILE A 113 7.18 9.03 17.67
CA ILE A 113 6.46 10.17 17.12
C ILE A 113 5.78 10.93 18.26
N SER A 114 6.04 12.21 18.36
CA SER A 114 5.39 13.05 19.35
C SER A 114 3.88 13.15 19.13
N LYS A 115 3.13 13.49 20.17
CA LYS A 115 1.69 13.71 20.06
C LYS A 115 1.37 14.85 19.08
N GLU A 116 2.19 15.87 19.03
CA GLU A 116 2.07 16.99 18.13
C GLU A 116 2.31 16.56 16.67
N ASP A 117 3.40 15.82 16.40
CA ASP A 117 3.68 15.29 15.07
C ASP A 117 2.61 14.30 14.61
N TYR A 118 2.05 13.51 15.52
CA TYR A 118 0.93 12.65 15.23
C TYR A 118 -0.30 13.44 14.73
N PHE A 119 -0.66 14.51 15.43
CA PHE A 119 -1.79 15.34 15.03
C PHE A 119 -1.53 16.08 13.72
N ASN A 120 -0.33 16.60 13.52
CA ASN A 120 0.07 17.27 12.29
C ASN A 120 0.03 16.31 11.09
N HIS A 121 0.41 15.05 11.29
CA HIS A 121 0.40 14.03 10.26
C HIS A 121 -1.03 13.63 9.84
N ARG A 122 -1.95 13.49 10.78
CA ARG A 122 -3.34 13.08 10.54
C ARG A 122 -4.28 14.24 10.25
N GLY A 123 -3.93 15.45 10.68
CA GLY A 123 -4.80 16.62 10.58
C GLY A 123 -6.02 16.59 11.50
N LEU A 124 -6.16 15.56 12.35
CA LEU A 124 -7.27 15.40 13.30
C LEU A 124 -6.73 14.85 14.62
N PRO A 125 -7.14 15.42 15.78
CA PRO A 125 -6.83 14.83 17.07
C PRO A 125 -7.52 13.48 17.20
N GLY A 126 -6.73 12.41 17.33
CA GLY A 126 -7.24 11.07 17.63
C GLY A 126 -7.26 10.83 19.14
N PRO A 127 -8.42 10.50 19.74
CA PRO A 127 -8.52 10.24 21.18
C PRO A 127 -7.77 8.98 21.64
N TRP A 128 -7.30 8.16 20.70
CA TRP A 128 -6.67 6.85 20.95
C TRP A 128 -5.15 6.83 20.88
N TYR A 129 -4.49 7.93 20.60
CA TYR A 129 -3.05 7.98 20.66
C TYR A 129 -2.58 8.10 22.13
N ASP A 130 -2.11 7.00 22.67
CA ASP A 130 -1.61 6.92 24.04
C ASP A 130 -0.07 7.00 24.15
N GLY A 131 0.61 7.26 23.04
CA GLY A 131 2.08 7.31 22.97
C GLY A 131 2.74 5.94 22.83
N LYS A 132 1.96 4.86 22.74
CA LYS A 132 2.51 3.50 22.59
C LYS A 132 2.63 3.08 21.15
N CYS A 133 3.69 2.33 20.87
CA CYS A 133 3.84 1.67 19.58
C CYS A 133 2.90 0.46 19.48
N THR A 134 2.19 0.31 18.36
CA THR A 134 1.31 -0.85 18.12
C THR A 134 2.04 -2.09 17.67
N ALA A 135 3.27 -1.97 17.19
CA ALA A 135 4.02 -3.10 16.67
C ALA A 135 4.14 -4.28 17.66
N PRO A 136 4.38 -4.09 18.97
CA PRO A 136 4.41 -5.20 19.92
C PRO A 136 3.08 -5.96 20.02
N LEU A 137 1.94 -5.25 19.89
CA LEU A 137 0.61 -5.88 19.98
C LEU A 137 0.30 -6.76 18.78
N THR A 138 0.84 -6.41 17.61
CA THR A 138 0.58 -7.11 16.35
C THR A 138 1.65 -8.14 15.99
N SER A 139 2.73 -8.22 16.74
CA SER A 139 3.82 -9.19 16.49
C SER A 139 3.34 -10.65 16.40
N PRO A 140 2.35 -11.13 17.19
CA PRO A 140 1.85 -12.50 17.06
C PRO A 140 1.25 -12.79 15.68
N LEU A 141 0.63 -11.78 15.03
CA LEU A 141 0.08 -11.92 13.68
C LEU A 141 1.17 -12.32 12.68
N PHE A 142 2.35 -11.71 12.78
CA PHE A 142 3.46 -12.01 11.86
C PHE A 142 4.19 -13.29 12.24
N LYS A 143 4.39 -13.50 13.53
CA LYS A 143 5.16 -14.63 14.06
C LYS A 143 4.55 -16.00 13.72
N HIS A 144 3.23 -16.08 13.69
CA HIS A 144 2.51 -17.33 13.50
C HIS A 144 1.93 -17.53 12.08
N ALA A 145 2.16 -16.56 11.19
CA ALA A 145 1.78 -16.69 9.79
C ALA A 145 2.60 -17.77 9.08
N LEU A 146 1.96 -18.54 8.21
CA LEU A 146 2.67 -19.48 7.32
C LEU A 146 3.66 -18.72 6.42
N VAL A 147 3.23 -17.57 5.93
CA VAL A 147 4.04 -16.67 5.10
C VAL A 147 3.61 -15.22 5.36
N ASN A 148 4.56 -14.32 5.44
CA ASN A 148 4.36 -12.90 5.46
C ASN A 148 4.66 -12.32 4.07
N CYS A 149 3.63 -11.79 3.40
CA CYS A 149 3.71 -11.27 2.04
C CYS A 149 3.87 -9.75 2.03
N PHE A 150 4.81 -9.26 1.23
CA PHE A 150 5.12 -7.83 1.10
C PHE A 150 5.13 -7.42 -0.37
N LEU A 151 4.84 -6.14 -0.65
CA LEU A 151 4.74 -5.60 -2.00
C LEU A 151 6.10 -5.13 -2.57
N SER A 152 7.14 -5.11 -1.75
CA SER A 152 8.49 -4.75 -2.20
C SER A 152 9.58 -5.21 -1.23
N PRO A 153 10.83 -5.30 -1.69
CA PRO A 153 11.99 -5.47 -0.82
C PRO A 153 12.08 -4.41 0.28
N LEU A 154 11.86 -3.13 -0.05
CA LEU A 154 11.85 -2.03 0.93
C LEU A 154 10.84 -2.28 2.06
N GLN A 155 9.62 -2.65 1.71
CA GLN A 155 8.58 -2.92 2.72
C GLN A 155 8.96 -4.09 3.60
N ARG A 156 9.37 -5.23 3.02
CA ARG A 156 9.84 -6.40 3.79
C ARG A 156 10.95 -6.02 4.77
N ASP A 157 11.96 -5.30 4.28
CA ASP A 157 13.13 -4.96 5.09
C ASP A 157 12.76 -3.97 6.21
N THR A 158 11.78 -3.08 5.97
CA THR A 158 11.18 -2.20 6.99
C THR A 158 10.45 -3.01 8.08
N PHE A 159 9.68 -4.03 7.71
CA PHE A 159 9.03 -4.91 8.67
C PHE A 159 10.05 -5.76 9.45
N ILE A 160 11.10 -6.26 8.81
CA ILE A 160 12.19 -6.97 9.48
C ILE A 160 12.92 -6.04 10.46
N LYS A 161 13.14 -4.77 10.11
CA LYS A 161 13.73 -3.77 11.01
C LYS A 161 12.82 -3.52 12.22
N LEU A 162 11.51 -3.47 12.02
CA LEU A 162 10.53 -3.18 13.06
C LEU A 162 10.32 -4.35 14.04
N TYR A 163 10.24 -5.57 13.54
CA TYR A 163 9.84 -6.75 14.34
C TYR A 163 10.98 -7.72 14.62
N GLY A 164 12.06 -7.68 13.87
CA GLY A 164 13.09 -8.71 13.87
C GLY A 164 12.78 -9.84 12.86
N LYS A 165 13.86 -10.43 12.34
CA LYS A 165 13.78 -11.49 11.32
C LYS A 165 13.09 -12.75 11.84
N GLU A 166 13.25 -13.07 13.11
CA GLU A 166 12.67 -14.24 13.79
C GLU A 166 11.15 -14.14 13.95
N ILE A 167 10.60 -12.92 14.03
CA ILE A 167 9.15 -12.69 14.09
C ILE A 167 8.57 -12.70 12.67
N ILE A 168 9.26 -12.05 11.73
CA ILE A 168 8.78 -11.99 10.34
C ILE A 168 8.90 -13.35 9.64
N GLY A 169 9.88 -14.19 10.01
CA GLY A 169 9.98 -15.57 9.56
C GLY A 169 10.01 -15.74 8.05
N ASN A 170 9.14 -16.62 7.54
CA ASN A 170 9.02 -16.89 6.10
C ASN A 170 8.37 -15.72 5.36
N THR A 171 8.97 -15.29 4.26
CA THR A 171 8.50 -14.12 3.51
C THR A 171 8.33 -14.42 2.03
N TYR A 172 7.33 -13.78 1.42
CA TYR A 172 7.14 -13.76 -0.02
C TYR A 172 7.00 -12.32 -0.53
N LEU A 173 7.63 -12.00 -1.65
CA LEU A 173 7.52 -10.69 -2.30
C LEU A 173 6.53 -10.79 -3.45
N ILE A 174 5.38 -10.14 -3.30
CA ILE A 174 4.36 -10.07 -4.35
C ILE A 174 4.83 -9.01 -5.35
N LYS A 175 5.14 -9.42 -6.58
CA LYS A 175 5.46 -8.47 -7.67
C LYS A 175 4.28 -7.52 -7.92
N PRO A 176 4.51 -6.30 -8.43
CA PRO A 176 3.43 -5.38 -8.75
C PRO A 176 2.40 -6.01 -9.69
N ILE A 177 1.12 -5.82 -9.36
CA ILE A 177 -0.01 -6.28 -10.16
C ILE A 177 -0.57 -5.05 -10.88
N VAL A 178 -0.29 -4.94 -12.16
CA VAL A 178 -0.69 -3.81 -13.02
C VAL A 178 -1.41 -4.35 -14.25
N ASP A 179 -2.49 -3.69 -14.64
CA ASP A 179 -3.15 -3.96 -15.93
C ASP A 179 -2.29 -3.40 -17.07
N THR A 180 -1.45 -4.26 -17.64
CA THR A 180 -0.51 -3.91 -18.72
C THR A 180 -1.20 -3.65 -20.05
N ASN A 181 -2.46 -4.07 -20.24
CA ASN A 181 -3.25 -3.75 -21.43
C ASN A 181 -3.84 -2.34 -21.32
N HIS A 182 -4.11 -1.89 -20.10
CA HIS A 182 -4.65 -0.56 -19.83
C HIS A 182 -3.53 0.50 -19.79
N PHE A 183 -2.48 0.25 -19.00
CA PHE A 183 -1.34 1.17 -18.86
C PHE A 183 -0.31 0.94 -19.96
N VAL A 184 -0.53 1.59 -21.09
CA VAL A 184 0.37 1.63 -22.25
C VAL A 184 0.56 3.06 -22.72
N ASP A 185 1.73 3.37 -23.26
CA ASP A 185 1.97 4.68 -23.88
C ASP A 185 1.05 4.85 -25.09
N LYS A 186 0.25 5.93 -25.08
CA LYS A 186 -0.70 6.25 -26.16
C LYS A 186 -0.05 7.03 -27.30
N GLY A 187 1.26 7.28 -27.24
CA GLY A 187 2.00 8.01 -28.28
C GLY A 187 1.61 9.49 -28.43
N THR A 188 1.03 10.08 -27.39
CA THR A 188 0.63 11.52 -27.41
C THR A 188 1.85 12.42 -27.18
N PRO A 189 1.82 13.68 -27.68
CA PRO A 189 2.88 14.66 -27.33
C PRO A 189 2.99 14.84 -25.83
N ARG A 190 4.24 14.85 -25.31
CA ARG A 190 4.53 15.00 -23.87
C ARG A 190 4.63 16.49 -23.52
N ASP A 191 3.47 17.10 -23.28
CA ASP A 191 3.32 18.53 -23.00
C ASP A 191 3.29 18.86 -21.51
N ILE A 192 3.36 17.84 -20.63
CA ILE A 192 3.47 18.00 -19.18
C ILE A 192 4.88 17.61 -18.76
N GLU A 193 5.70 18.60 -18.40
CA GLU A 193 7.10 18.36 -18.06
C GLU A 193 7.26 17.53 -16.77
N TYR A 194 6.55 17.92 -15.71
CA TYR A 194 6.57 17.23 -14.42
C TYR A 194 5.16 16.98 -13.89
N ALA A 195 4.92 15.80 -13.34
CA ALA A 195 3.69 15.47 -12.64
C ALA A 195 3.94 14.63 -11.39
N SER A 196 3.11 14.80 -10.35
CA SER A 196 3.13 13.99 -9.14
C SER A 196 1.72 13.64 -8.68
N CYS A 197 1.55 12.44 -8.13
CA CYS A 197 0.26 11.91 -7.69
C CYS A 197 0.21 11.70 -6.17
N GLY A 198 -0.97 11.83 -5.63
CA GLY A 198 -1.33 11.40 -4.29
C GLY A 198 -2.04 12.45 -3.48
N ALA A 199 -2.48 12.06 -2.30
CA ALA A 199 -2.88 13.04 -1.29
C ALA A 199 -1.66 13.92 -1.01
N MET A 200 -1.78 15.22 -1.29
CA MET A 200 -0.69 16.19 -1.14
C MET A 200 -0.37 16.42 0.34
N GLY A 201 -0.01 15.34 1.04
CA GLY A 201 0.39 15.36 2.44
C GLY A 201 1.87 15.03 2.62
N GLU A 202 2.38 15.27 3.81
CA GLU A 202 3.79 15.02 4.15
C GLU A 202 4.24 13.58 3.90
N PRO A 203 3.43 12.54 4.16
CA PRO A 203 3.85 11.17 3.86
C PRO A 203 4.14 10.95 2.37
N LYS A 204 3.35 11.57 1.49
CA LYS A 204 3.53 11.47 0.03
C LYS A 204 4.62 12.41 -0.52
N GLY A 205 5.32 13.13 0.39
CA GLY A 205 6.50 13.90 0.03
C GLY A 205 6.22 15.29 -0.54
N TYR A 206 5.10 15.90 -0.20
CA TYR A 206 4.78 17.26 -0.66
C TYR A 206 5.89 18.25 -0.35
N PHE A 207 6.48 18.18 0.83
CA PHE A 207 7.62 19.02 1.21
C PHE A 207 8.83 18.79 0.29
N ASN A 208 9.20 17.52 0.03
CA ASN A 208 10.32 17.19 -0.84
C ASN A 208 10.09 17.68 -2.28
N ILE A 209 8.82 17.60 -2.75
CA ILE A 209 8.43 18.12 -4.06
C ILE A 209 8.59 19.63 -4.12
N ARG A 210 8.11 20.36 -3.12
CA ARG A 210 8.26 21.82 -3.04
C ARG A 210 9.73 22.26 -3.00
N GLN A 211 10.53 21.53 -2.26
CA GLN A 211 11.97 21.81 -2.16
C GLN A 211 12.68 21.58 -3.51
N LYS A 212 12.28 20.53 -4.25
CA LYS A 212 12.87 20.19 -5.54
C LYS A 212 12.39 21.11 -6.68
N PHE A 213 11.15 21.56 -6.62
CA PHE A 213 10.49 22.40 -7.63
C PHE A 213 9.98 23.70 -7.01
N PRO A 214 10.85 24.60 -6.53
CA PRO A 214 10.45 25.80 -5.78
C PRO A 214 9.53 26.72 -6.58
N GLU A 215 9.69 26.77 -7.90
CA GLU A 215 8.87 27.62 -8.80
C GLU A 215 7.47 27.05 -9.06
N GLY A 216 7.16 25.85 -8.56
CA GLY A 216 5.85 25.25 -8.74
C GLY A 216 5.52 24.79 -10.17
N ASN A 217 6.50 24.61 -11.03
CA ASN A 217 6.34 24.13 -12.42
C ASN A 217 6.04 22.63 -12.51
N ILE A 218 5.06 22.16 -11.74
CA ILE A 218 4.66 20.76 -11.64
C ILE A 218 3.13 20.61 -11.62
N VAL A 219 2.63 19.57 -12.25
CA VAL A 219 1.21 19.17 -12.19
C VAL A 219 0.99 18.24 -11.02
N LEU A 220 0.04 18.59 -10.15
CA LEU A 220 -0.36 17.79 -8.99
C LEU A 220 -1.75 17.19 -9.21
N PHE A 221 -1.88 15.87 -9.05
CA PHE A 221 -3.15 15.18 -9.29
C PHE A 221 -3.42 14.09 -8.23
N GLY A 222 -4.63 13.52 -8.25
CA GLY A 222 -5.02 12.37 -7.41
C GLY A 222 -5.72 12.74 -6.11
N SER A 223 -5.83 14.02 -5.75
CA SER A 223 -6.59 14.48 -4.59
C SER A 223 -7.54 15.59 -4.95
N ASN A 224 -8.78 15.48 -4.47
CA ASN A 224 -9.77 16.55 -4.50
C ASN A 224 -9.80 17.32 -3.18
N ASN A 225 -8.77 17.21 -2.33
CA ASN A 225 -8.76 17.88 -1.05
C ASN A 225 -8.65 19.40 -1.27
N PRO A 226 -9.73 20.18 -0.99
CA PRO A 226 -9.74 21.62 -1.16
C PRO A 226 -8.69 22.34 -0.29
N GLN A 227 -8.30 21.73 0.84
CA GLN A 227 -7.29 22.29 1.73
C GLN A 227 -5.89 22.29 1.10
N LEU A 228 -5.66 21.43 0.10
CA LEU A 228 -4.40 21.35 -0.63
C LEU A 228 -4.46 22.15 -1.93
N ALA A 229 -5.63 22.23 -2.57
CA ALA A 229 -5.85 23.03 -3.77
C ALA A 229 -5.77 24.56 -3.51
N GLY A 230 -6.00 24.99 -2.26
CA GLY A 230 -6.00 26.39 -1.87
C GLY A 230 -4.77 26.85 -1.11
N LYS A 231 -3.89 25.97 -0.68
CA LYS A 231 -2.67 26.35 0.03
C LYS A 231 -1.63 26.87 -0.95
N GLU A 232 -1.55 28.17 -1.09
CA GLU A 232 -0.38 28.91 -1.59
C GLU A 232 -0.17 28.94 -3.11
N GLY A 233 -1.12 28.49 -3.94
CA GLY A 233 -0.95 28.54 -5.39
C GLY A 233 0.23 27.73 -5.93
N TYR A 234 0.73 26.74 -5.16
CA TYR A 234 1.86 25.93 -5.55
C TYR A 234 1.44 24.83 -6.54
N GLY A 235 2.11 24.80 -7.67
CA GLY A 235 1.86 23.84 -8.73
C GLY A 235 0.50 24.03 -9.43
N ARG A 236 0.28 23.27 -10.48
CA ARG A 236 -1.03 23.19 -11.15
C ARG A 236 -1.80 21.98 -10.65
N VAL A 237 -2.79 22.20 -9.79
CA VAL A 237 -3.64 21.14 -9.25
C VAL A 237 -4.75 20.82 -10.24
N VAL A 238 -4.84 19.57 -10.71
CA VAL A 238 -5.87 19.11 -11.67
C VAL A 238 -6.92 18.16 -11.05
N GLY A 239 -6.82 17.91 -9.74
CA GLY A 239 -7.76 17.06 -9.02
C GLY A 239 -7.56 15.57 -9.29
N LYS A 240 -8.62 14.77 -9.04
CA LYS A 240 -8.61 13.33 -9.27
C LYS A 240 -8.81 13.05 -10.76
N ILE A 241 -7.91 12.26 -11.34
CA ILE A 241 -8.03 11.75 -12.71
C ILE A 241 -8.75 10.39 -12.63
N PRO A 242 -9.82 10.16 -13.41
CA PRO A 242 -10.46 8.86 -13.51
C PRO A 242 -9.46 7.77 -13.90
N TYR A 243 -9.67 6.55 -13.42
CA TYR A 243 -8.76 5.43 -13.71
C TYR A 243 -8.61 5.20 -15.22
N GLU A 244 -9.70 5.32 -15.94
CA GLU A 244 -9.78 5.11 -17.40
C GLU A 244 -8.92 6.14 -18.16
N ASP A 245 -8.78 7.36 -17.63
CA ASP A 245 -8.05 8.48 -18.26
C ASP A 245 -6.57 8.52 -17.84
N MET A 246 -6.18 7.76 -16.81
CA MET A 246 -4.81 7.76 -16.28
C MET A 246 -3.74 7.44 -17.36
N PRO A 247 -3.92 6.42 -18.23
CA PRO A 247 -2.92 6.13 -19.27
C PRO A 247 -2.73 7.27 -20.26
N HIS A 248 -3.83 7.94 -20.66
CA HIS A 248 -3.75 9.12 -21.55
C HIS A 248 -3.04 10.29 -20.87
N PHE A 249 -3.34 10.52 -19.58
CA PHE A 249 -2.65 11.55 -18.80
C PHE A 249 -1.14 11.25 -18.71
N PHE A 250 -0.74 10.03 -18.32
CA PHE A 250 0.68 9.66 -18.21
C PHE A 250 1.41 9.73 -19.54
N SER A 251 0.76 9.38 -20.66
CA SER A 251 1.38 9.48 -21.98
C SER A 251 1.74 10.92 -22.36
N ARG A 252 1.12 11.92 -21.71
CA ARG A 252 1.46 13.33 -21.87
C ARG A 252 2.56 13.81 -20.90
N VAL A 253 2.88 13.02 -19.86
CA VAL A 253 3.87 13.37 -18.84
C VAL A 253 5.27 12.96 -19.28
N GLN A 254 6.25 13.89 -19.24
CA GLN A 254 7.66 13.56 -19.49
C GLN A 254 8.29 12.90 -18.27
N ASN A 255 8.13 13.52 -17.09
CA ASN A 255 8.77 13.09 -15.85
C ASN A 255 7.72 12.91 -14.75
N TYR A 256 7.55 11.68 -14.28
CA TYR A 256 6.73 11.41 -13.10
C TYR A 256 7.58 11.48 -11.84
N VAL A 257 7.17 12.32 -10.89
CA VAL A 257 7.89 12.63 -9.65
C VAL A 257 7.21 11.96 -8.46
N HIS A 258 7.95 11.17 -7.69
CA HIS A 258 7.43 10.54 -6.48
C HIS A 258 8.51 10.48 -5.40
N LEU A 259 8.39 11.35 -4.38
CA LEU A 259 9.42 11.60 -3.36
C LEU A 259 8.85 11.45 -1.94
N PRO A 260 8.24 10.30 -1.60
CA PRO A 260 7.61 10.11 -0.29
C PRO A 260 8.60 10.31 0.86
N ARG A 261 8.04 10.64 2.04
CA ARG A 261 8.76 10.72 3.31
C ARG A 261 8.51 9.53 4.23
N TRP A 262 7.88 8.52 3.72
CA TRP A 262 7.63 7.25 4.38
C TRP A 262 8.10 6.11 3.50
N PRO A 263 8.44 4.93 4.06
CA PRO A 263 8.82 3.79 3.23
C PRO A 263 7.58 3.28 2.49
N GLU A 264 7.28 3.86 1.33
CA GLU A 264 6.08 3.50 0.57
C GLU A 264 6.12 2.04 0.13
N PRO A 265 5.10 1.23 0.41
CA PRO A 265 5.14 -0.22 0.22
C PRO A 265 5.49 -0.65 -1.21
N ASN A 266 4.89 -0.02 -2.20
CA ASN A 266 5.27 -0.20 -3.61
C ASN A 266 5.20 1.13 -4.37
N GLY A 267 4.08 1.86 -4.29
CA GLY A 267 3.81 3.00 -5.16
C GLY A 267 3.34 2.53 -6.53
N LEU A 268 2.18 1.85 -6.61
CA LEU A 268 1.65 1.26 -7.85
C LEU A 268 1.59 2.27 -9.01
N VAL A 269 1.30 3.52 -8.70
CA VAL A 269 1.27 4.63 -9.68
C VAL A 269 2.63 4.85 -10.37
N VAL A 270 3.74 4.53 -9.70
CA VAL A 270 5.09 4.59 -10.29
C VAL A 270 5.23 3.58 -11.42
N ASN A 271 4.75 2.35 -11.20
CA ASN A 271 4.76 1.29 -12.23
C ASN A 271 3.84 1.67 -13.40
N GLN A 272 2.65 2.23 -13.12
CA GLN A 272 1.70 2.70 -14.12
C GLN A 272 2.29 3.82 -14.99
N ALA A 273 2.95 4.80 -14.36
CA ALA A 273 3.62 5.89 -15.08
C ALA A 273 4.79 5.37 -15.93
N ALA A 274 5.57 4.41 -15.43
CA ALA A 274 6.67 3.79 -16.17
C ALA A 274 6.19 3.08 -17.43
N LEU A 275 5.11 2.29 -17.31
CA LEU A 275 4.50 1.58 -18.45
C LEU A 275 3.94 2.54 -19.52
N CYS A 276 3.46 3.72 -19.11
CA CYS A 276 3.06 4.78 -20.02
C CYS A 276 4.25 5.62 -20.56
N GLY A 277 5.50 5.18 -20.34
CA GLY A 277 6.71 5.78 -20.92
C GLY A 277 7.27 6.99 -20.17
N CYS A 278 6.76 7.35 -18.99
CA CYS A 278 7.33 8.44 -18.20
C CYS A 278 8.77 8.14 -17.77
N ASN A 279 9.61 9.16 -17.70
CA ASN A 279 10.82 9.10 -16.89
C ASN A 279 10.44 9.21 -15.41
N LEU A 280 11.18 8.52 -14.55
CA LEU A 280 10.89 8.47 -13.13
C LEU A 280 11.89 9.27 -12.32
N ILE A 281 11.39 10.15 -11.46
CA ILE A 281 12.18 10.90 -10.46
C ILE A 281 11.73 10.41 -9.09
N LEU A 282 12.52 9.53 -8.50
CA LEU A 282 12.20 8.81 -7.26
C LEU A 282 13.26 9.09 -6.20
N ASN A 283 12.92 8.78 -4.93
CA ASN A 283 13.89 8.63 -3.85
C ASN A 283 13.91 7.16 -3.36
N ASP A 284 14.76 6.87 -2.39
CA ASP A 284 14.98 5.55 -1.79
C ASP A 284 13.80 5.04 -0.93
N MET A 285 12.83 5.92 -0.66
CA MET A 285 11.60 5.57 0.08
C MET A 285 10.51 4.97 -0.82
N VAL A 286 10.75 4.74 -2.10
CA VAL A 286 9.77 4.16 -3.03
C VAL A 286 9.99 2.66 -3.18
N GLY A 287 9.01 1.86 -2.72
CA GLY A 287 9.10 0.40 -2.80
C GLY A 287 9.27 -0.15 -4.22
N ALA A 288 8.61 0.44 -5.22
CA ALA A 288 8.79 0.06 -6.61
C ALA A 288 10.26 0.16 -7.05
N ALA A 289 10.99 1.18 -6.60
CA ALA A 289 12.41 1.37 -6.92
C ALA A 289 13.34 0.36 -6.23
N SER A 290 12.87 -0.31 -5.19
CA SER A 290 13.67 -1.32 -4.47
C SER A 290 13.76 -2.68 -5.18
N TRP A 291 12.96 -2.91 -6.21
CA TRP A 291 13.03 -4.09 -7.08
C TRP A 291 14.18 -3.99 -8.07
N LYS A 292 15.37 -4.44 -7.69
CA LYS A 292 16.57 -4.31 -8.53
C LYS A 292 16.51 -5.05 -9.88
N SER A 293 15.69 -6.11 -9.95
CA SER A 293 15.56 -6.96 -11.15
C SER A 293 14.30 -6.66 -11.98
N LEU A 294 13.46 -5.72 -11.55
CA LEU A 294 12.20 -5.41 -12.23
C LEU A 294 12.42 -4.26 -13.21
N ASP A 295 12.31 -4.54 -14.50
CA ASP A 295 12.19 -3.48 -15.51
C ASP A 295 10.76 -2.93 -15.50
N MET A 296 10.57 -1.79 -14.84
CA MET A 296 9.26 -1.17 -14.67
C MET A 296 8.62 -0.70 -15.99
N LYS A 297 9.40 -0.56 -17.08
CA LYS A 297 8.90 -0.18 -18.40
C LYS A 297 8.49 -1.39 -19.25
N ASN A 298 8.85 -2.60 -18.83
CA ASN A 298 8.55 -3.82 -19.57
C ASN A 298 7.22 -4.44 -19.09
N PRO A 299 6.15 -4.48 -19.92
CA PRO A 299 4.88 -5.10 -19.55
C PRO A 299 5.01 -6.55 -19.10
N SER A 300 5.89 -7.34 -19.73
CA SER A 300 6.08 -8.76 -19.38
C SER A 300 6.58 -8.99 -17.96
N ALA A 301 7.15 -7.95 -17.30
CA ALA A 301 7.56 -8.04 -15.91
C ALA A 301 6.38 -8.21 -14.92
N TYR A 302 5.16 -7.91 -15.36
CA TYR A 302 3.94 -7.88 -14.52
C TYR A 302 2.95 -9.01 -14.85
N GLU A 303 3.00 -9.58 -16.06
CA GLU A 303 1.99 -10.49 -16.60
C GLU A 303 1.69 -11.71 -15.70
N ARG A 304 2.70 -12.21 -15.00
CA ARG A 304 2.57 -13.40 -14.15
C ARG A 304 2.50 -13.12 -12.65
N SER A 305 2.49 -11.85 -12.24
CA SER A 305 2.60 -11.48 -10.82
C SER A 305 1.58 -12.19 -9.91
N SER A 306 0.31 -12.18 -10.30
CA SER A 306 -0.75 -12.87 -9.55
C SER A 306 -0.65 -14.40 -9.64
N ALA A 307 -0.26 -14.92 -10.81
CA ALA A 307 -0.10 -16.37 -11.01
C ALA A 307 1.06 -16.93 -10.16
N GLU A 308 2.21 -16.25 -10.14
CA GLU A 308 3.37 -16.64 -9.33
C GLU A 308 3.05 -16.61 -7.82
N PHE A 309 2.24 -15.65 -7.37
CA PHE A 309 1.76 -15.64 -6.00
C PHE A 309 0.98 -16.91 -5.68
N TRP A 310 0.01 -17.30 -6.51
CA TRP A 310 -0.80 -18.49 -6.26
C TRP A 310 0.00 -19.79 -6.39
N GLU A 311 0.91 -19.87 -7.36
CA GLU A 311 1.83 -21.01 -7.48
C GLU A 311 2.63 -21.24 -6.18
N TYR A 312 3.07 -20.15 -5.55
CA TYR A 312 3.77 -20.21 -4.27
C TYR A 312 2.83 -20.59 -3.12
N ILE A 313 1.65 -19.96 -3.01
CA ILE A 313 0.71 -20.20 -1.90
C ILE A 313 0.12 -21.62 -1.97
N GLU A 314 -0.12 -22.16 -3.15
CA GLU A 314 -0.60 -23.53 -3.34
C GLU A 314 0.45 -24.60 -2.95
N ALA A 315 1.72 -24.21 -2.91
CA ALA A 315 2.83 -25.09 -2.52
C ALA A 315 3.18 -25.06 -1.01
N VAL A 316 2.65 -24.08 -0.25
CA VAL A 316 2.87 -23.93 1.20
C VAL A 316 1.76 -24.59 2.00
#